data_af91cab66ea5c4f7c68a277d1919b53f
#
_entry.id   af91cab66ea5c4f7c68a277d1919b53f
#
_cell.length_a   1.000
_cell.length_b   1.000
_cell.length_c   1.000
_cell.angle_alpha   90.00
_cell.angle_beta   90.00
_cell.angle_gamma   90.00
#
_symmetry.space_group_name_H-M   'P 1'
#
loop_
_entity.id
_entity.type
_entity.pdbx_description
1 polymer ?
#
loop_
_entity_poly.entity_id
_entity_poly.type
_entity_poly.pdbx_seq_one_letter_code
_entity_poly.pdbx_strand_id
1 'polypeptide(L)'
;MLCSTADEADGEIQYVDMLRRHMMDGIVMCAHTSHPGDYWTSIHRPIVAFDRVLGDGISSIGSDHEQGGRLIAQMLIRNGAKHVVVIGGPRDQFFDLAARGEVEEGPFDLGKTTFPTVRYYLTLEQELTSAGVKYEYVEAGEVMDFAGFHRAVSNALDKVTIDGVDAVVSSDIGASFCVREALSRGISIPDELQIVAYDGTYLTDLAGMKLTAVAQDFAAIAQSVADHIVQAIANEEVAAANASRKNVPKPFEPNVLIPMTLVPGDTTR
;
A
#
# COMPACT_ATOMS: atom_id res chain seq x y z
N MET A 1 9.86 -20.91 1.96
CA MET A 1 9.30 -21.21 0.64
C MET A 1 8.53 -19.97 0.20
N LEU A 2 8.70 -19.47 -1.04
CA LEU A 2 7.89 -18.39 -1.61
C LEU A 2 6.80 -19.04 -2.49
N CYS A 3 5.55 -18.61 -2.27
CA CYS A 3 4.39 -19.14 -2.98
C CYS A 3 3.61 -17.99 -3.60
N SER A 4 3.03 -18.24 -4.77
CA SER A 4 2.06 -17.34 -5.37
C SER A 4 0.67 -17.95 -5.25
N THR A 5 -0.29 -17.15 -4.84
CA THR A 5 -1.70 -17.53 -4.79
C THR A 5 -2.44 -17.14 -6.08
N ALA A 6 -1.76 -16.41 -6.98
CA ALA A 6 -2.34 -15.80 -8.17
C ALA A 6 -3.58 -14.92 -7.86
N ASP A 7 -3.63 -14.39 -6.63
CA ASP A 7 -4.76 -13.61 -6.09
C ASP A 7 -6.11 -14.39 -6.13
N GLU A 8 -6.02 -15.71 -6.01
CA GLU A 8 -7.18 -16.61 -5.95
C GLU A 8 -7.35 -17.21 -4.55
N ALA A 9 -8.55 -17.19 -4.02
CA ALA A 9 -8.87 -17.72 -2.69
C ALA A 9 -8.52 -19.21 -2.55
N ASP A 10 -8.67 -20.01 -3.59
CA ASP A 10 -8.33 -21.43 -3.60
C ASP A 10 -6.82 -21.66 -3.43
N GLY A 11 -6.00 -20.77 -3.99
CA GLY A 11 -4.55 -20.81 -3.81
C GLY A 11 -4.15 -20.54 -2.36
N GLU A 12 -4.78 -19.59 -1.69
CA GLU A 12 -4.55 -19.29 -0.28
C GLU A 12 -4.97 -20.45 0.63
N ILE A 13 -6.17 -21.01 0.41
CA ILE A 13 -6.70 -22.16 1.17
C ILE A 13 -5.72 -23.32 1.14
N GLN A 14 -5.10 -23.60 -0.01
CA GLN A 14 -4.15 -24.70 -0.14
C GLN A 14 -2.94 -24.50 0.78
N TYR A 15 -2.36 -23.31 0.84
CA TYR A 15 -1.21 -23.02 1.72
C TYR A 15 -1.61 -22.99 3.21
N VAL A 16 -2.80 -22.48 3.52
CA VAL A 16 -3.35 -22.53 4.89
C VAL A 16 -3.56 -23.98 5.34
N ASP A 17 -4.03 -24.87 4.47
CA ASP A 17 -4.15 -26.28 4.78
C ASP A 17 -2.81 -26.95 5.05
N MET A 18 -1.75 -26.58 4.32
CA MET A 18 -0.38 -27.06 4.63
C MET A 18 0.07 -26.61 6.01
N LEU A 19 -0.22 -25.36 6.42
CA LEU A 19 0.05 -24.86 7.76
C LEU A 19 -0.72 -25.64 8.83
N ARG A 20 -2.03 -25.85 8.63
CA ARG A 20 -2.90 -26.62 9.55
C ARG A 20 -2.43 -28.07 9.72
N ARG A 21 -1.86 -28.68 8.68
CA ARG A 21 -1.32 -30.05 8.71
C ARG A 21 0.11 -30.13 9.26
N HIS A 22 0.64 -29.06 9.84
CA HIS A 22 2.02 -28.98 10.34
C HIS A 22 3.10 -29.31 9.29
N MET A 23 2.83 -29.01 8.03
CA MET A 23 3.81 -29.11 6.95
C MET A 23 4.66 -27.83 6.85
N MET A 24 4.23 -26.77 7.56
CA MET A 24 4.93 -25.49 7.74
C MET A 24 4.73 -25.03 9.18
N ASP A 25 5.72 -24.34 9.73
CA ASP A 25 5.69 -23.85 11.12
C ASP A 25 4.98 -22.50 11.24
N GLY A 26 5.00 -21.69 10.17
CA GLY A 26 4.32 -20.40 10.10
C GLY A 26 4.18 -19.89 8.67
N ILE A 27 3.34 -18.89 8.48
CA ILE A 27 3.10 -18.23 7.19
C ILE A 27 3.21 -16.71 7.34
N VAL A 28 3.87 -16.06 6.38
CA VAL A 28 3.75 -14.64 6.11
C VAL A 28 2.78 -14.46 4.95
N MET A 29 1.71 -13.70 5.18
CA MET A 29 0.63 -13.49 4.19
C MET A 29 0.60 -12.05 3.69
N CYS A 30 0.58 -11.91 2.35
CA CYS A 30 0.32 -10.65 1.65
C CYS A 30 -0.86 -10.86 0.70
N ALA A 31 -1.95 -11.43 1.21
CA ALA A 31 -3.09 -11.84 0.42
C ALA A 31 -3.98 -10.66 0.04
N HIS A 32 -4.51 -10.68 -1.17
CA HIS A 32 -5.46 -9.69 -1.70
C HIS A 32 -6.92 -10.18 -1.68
N THR A 33 -7.12 -11.46 -1.39
CA THR A 33 -8.46 -12.05 -1.39
C THR A 33 -9.20 -11.78 -0.09
N SER A 34 -10.50 -11.58 -0.20
CA SER A 34 -11.38 -11.38 0.94
C SER A 34 -11.83 -12.72 1.50
N HIS A 35 -11.70 -12.86 2.82
CA HIS A 35 -12.21 -14.00 3.56
C HIS A 35 -13.19 -13.53 4.66
N PRO A 36 -14.08 -14.41 5.17
CA PRO A 36 -14.89 -14.10 6.35
C PRO A 36 -14.03 -13.56 7.51
N GLY A 37 -14.59 -12.66 8.32
CA GLY A 37 -13.85 -11.89 9.32
C GLY A 37 -13.04 -12.69 10.35
N ASP A 38 -13.40 -13.95 10.60
CA ASP A 38 -12.73 -14.86 11.53
C ASP A 38 -11.85 -15.92 10.84
N TYR A 39 -11.76 -15.89 9.52
CA TYR A 39 -11.03 -16.91 8.74
C TYR A 39 -9.59 -17.08 9.24
N TRP A 40 -8.83 -15.99 9.26
CA TRP A 40 -7.41 -16.01 9.61
C TRP A 40 -7.20 -16.29 11.10
N THR A 41 -8.01 -15.71 11.97
CA THR A 41 -7.91 -15.87 13.43
C THR A 41 -8.31 -17.27 13.89
N SER A 42 -9.20 -17.95 13.14
CA SER A 42 -9.63 -19.32 13.42
C SER A 42 -8.57 -20.39 13.13
N ILE A 43 -7.49 -20.03 12.44
CA ILE A 43 -6.44 -21.00 12.07
C ILE A 43 -5.62 -21.43 13.29
N HIS A 44 -5.44 -20.54 14.28
CA HIS A 44 -4.68 -20.78 15.52
C HIS A 44 -3.26 -21.29 15.29
N ARG A 45 -2.59 -20.80 14.25
CA ARG A 45 -1.21 -21.11 13.87
C ARG A 45 -0.43 -19.81 13.67
N PRO A 46 0.93 -19.83 13.71
CA PRO A 46 1.74 -18.65 13.46
C PRO A 46 1.47 -18.04 12.08
N ILE A 47 0.84 -16.87 12.07
CA ILE A 47 0.56 -16.07 10.87
C ILE A 47 1.02 -14.65 11.14
N VAL A 48 1.72 -14.06 10.19
CA VAL A 48 2.08 -12.64 10.17
C VAL A 48 1.58 -12.05 8.85
N ALA A 49 0.87 -10.94 8.93
CA ALA A 49 0.42 -10.19 7.77
C ALA A 49 1.52 -9.24 7.31
N PHE A 50 1.79 -9.21 6.02
CA PHE A 50 2.65 -8.24 5.37
C PHE A 50 1.77 -7.28 4.56
N ASP A 51 1.80 -6.02 4.95
CA ASP A 51 1.04 -4.93 4.31
C ASP A 51 -0.45 -5.25 4.12
N ARG A 52 -1.02 -5.95 5.10
CA ARG A 52 -2.44 -6.34 5.18
C ARG A 52 -2.90 -6.34 6.63
N VAL A 53 -4.20 -6.16 6.83
CA VAL A 53 -4.86 -6.33 8.12
C VAL A 53 -5.77 -7.56 8.03
N LEU A 54 -5.36 -8.66 8.67
CA LEU A 54 -6.06 -9.96 8.58
C LEU A 54 -7.00 -10.21 9.76
N GLY A 55 -7.07 -9.32 10.73
CA GLY A 55 -7.95 -9.41 11.89
C GLY A 55 -7.22 -9.29 13.22
N ASP A 56 -8.00 -9.18 14.30
CA ASP A 56 -7.47 -9.01 15.65
C ASP A 56 -6.61 -10.20 16.08
N GLY A 57 -5.45 -9.92 16.66
CA GLY A 57 -4.54 -10.95 17.16
C GLY A 57 -3.56 -11.50 16.12
N ILE A 58 -3.61 -11.05 14.86
CA ILE A 58 -2.60 -11.32 13.84
C ILE A 58 -1.73 -10.08 13.69
N SER A 59 -0.41 -10.24 13.87
CA SER A 59 0.54 -9.15 13.67
C SER A 59 0.56 -8.71 12.22
N SER A 60 0.43 -7.40 12.00
CA SER A 60 0.54 -6.77 10.69
C SER A 60 1.76 -5.85 10.65
N ILE A 61 2.64 -6.06 9.69
CA ILE A 61 3.82 -5.23 9.46
C ILE A 61 3.67 -4.60 8.08
N GLY A 62 3.79 -3.28 8.01
CA GLY A 62 3.69 -2.55 6.76
C GLY A 62 4.27 -1.15 6.89
N SER A 63 4.20 -0.38 5.81
CA SER A 63 4.59 1.02 5.81
C SER A 63 3.56 1.91 6.50
N ASP A 64 4.01 3.02 7.08
CA ASP A 64 3.12 4.09 7.54
C ASP A 64 2.59 4.89 6.32
N HIS A 65 1.57 4.30 5.70
CA HIS A 65 0.95 4.87 4.50
C HIS A 65 0.27 6.22 4.76
N GLU A 66 -0.21 6.45 5.97
CA GLU A 66 -0.76 7.75 6.37
C GLU A 66 0.34 8.81 6.40
N GLN A 67 1.49 8.50 7.01
CA GLN A 67 2.67 9.36 6.97
C GLN A 67 3.13 9.61 5.52
N GLY A 68 3.14 8.57 4.68
CA GLY A 68 3.51 8.68 3.26
C GLY A 68 2.63 9.67 2.50
N GLY A 69 1.32 9.59 2.65
CA GLY A 69 0.37 10.54 2.06
C GLY A 69 0.60 11.97 2.55
N ARG A 70 0.85 12.14 3.85
CA ARG A 70 1.15 13.43 4.47
C ARG A 70 2.45 14.05 3.95
N LEU A 71 3.51 13.25 3.76
CA LEU A 71 4.78 13.71 3.21
C LEU A 71 4.63 14.27 1.79
N ILE A 72 3.88 13.58 0.91
CA ILE A 72 3.59 14.04 -0.45
C ILE A 72 2.78 15.33 -0.42
N ALA A 73 1.66 15.35 0.32
CA ALA A 73 0.79 16.52 0.39
C ALA A 73 1.56 17.76 0.83
N GLN A 74 2.30 17.67 1.94
CA GLN A 74 3.07 18.79 2.47
C GLN A 74 4.14 19.28 1.50
N MET A 75 4.80 18.39 0.76
CA MET A 75 5.77 18.76 -0.26
C MET A 75 5.08 19.50 -1.40
N LEU A 76 4.00 18.96 -1.99
CA LEU A 76 3.29 19.57 -3.10
C LEU A 76 2.68 20.93 -2.72
N ILE A 77 2.12 21.05 -1.51
CA ILE A 77 1.60 22.33 -0.99
C ILE A 77 2.74 23.37 -0.89
N ARG A 78 3.90 23.00 -0.32
CA ARG A 78 5.07 23.91 -0.25
C ARG A 78 5.57 24.31 -1.62
N ASN A 79 5.50 23.42 -2.59
CA ASN A 79 5.90 23.65 -3.98
C ASN A 79 4.83 24.45 -4.78
N GLY A 80 3.73 24.83 -4.15
CA GLY A 80 2.69 25.67 -4.74
C GLY A 80 1.77 24.95 -5.71
N ALA A 81 1.64 23.62 -5.63
CA ALA A 81 0.68 22.88 -6.44
C ALA A 81 -0.75 23.39 -6.25
N LYS A 82 -1.52 23.43 -7.34
CA LYS A 82 -2.92 23.92 -7.39
C LYS A 82 -3.92 22.84 -7.73
N HIS A 83 -3.52 21.90 -8.59
CA HIS A 83 -4.38 20.83 -9.05
C HIS A 83 -3.57 19.53 -9.16
N VAL A 84 -3.84 18.60 -8.27
CA VAL A 84 -3.15 17.32 -8.17
C VAL A 84 -4.05 16.20 -8.67
N VAL A 85 -3.55 15.41 -9.62
CA VAL A 85 -4.16 14.15 -10.05
C VAL A 85 -3.41 12.99 -9.40
N VAL A 86 -4.14 12.10 -8.74
CA VAL A 86 -3.59 10.88 -8.18
C VAL A 86 -4.06 9.69 -9.01
N ILE A 87 -3.11 8.91 -9.53
CA ILE A 87 -3.38 7.71 -10.33
C ILE A 87 -3.10 6.49 -9.45
N GLY A 88 -4.12 5.69 -9.22
CA GLY A 88 -4.04 4.55 -8.32
C GLY A 88 -4.84 3.34 -8.78
N GLY A 89 -4.92 2.32 -7.94
CA GLY A 89 -5.66 1.09 -8.17
C GLY A 89 -7.18 1.27 -8.17
N PRO A 90 -7.92 0.18 -8.30
CA PRO A 90 -9.38 0.20 -8.29
C PRO A 90 -9.96 0.82 -7.02
N ARG A 91 -11.06 1.57 -7.16
CA ARG A 91 -11.74 2.20 -6.03
C ARG A 91 -12.47 1.21 -5.12
N ASP A 92 -12.73 0.00 -5.57
CA ASP A 92 -13.31 -1.06 -4.73
C ASP A 92 -12.43 -1.39 -3.52
N GLN A 93 -11.11 -1.22 -3.63
CA GLN A 93 -10.19 -1.35 -2.51
C GLN A 93 -10.48 -0.38 -1.35
N PHE A 94 -11.11 0.76 -1.64
CA PHE A 94 -11.56 1.73 -0.64
C PHE A 94 -12.77 1.24 0.14
N PHE A 95 -13.50 0.29 -0.42
CA PHE A 95 -14.75 -0.25 0.10
C PHE A 95 -14.64 -1.76 0.39
N ASP A 96 -13.48 -2.24 0.78
CA ASP A 96 -13.24 -3.66 1.09
C ASP A 96 -14.27 -4.26 2.08
N LEU A 97 -14.99 -3.40 2.79
CA LEU A 97 -16.14 -3.76 3.60
C LEU A 97 -17.36 -4.25 2.77
N ALA A 98 -17.49 -3.80 1.54
CA ALA A 98 -18.59 -4.23 0.67
C ALA A 98 -18.49 -5.73 0.34
N ALA A 99 -17.29 -6.29 0.27
CA ALA A 99 -17.06 -7.71 0.11
C ALA A 99 -17.55 -8.54 1.32
N ARG A 100 -17.77 -7.90 2.48
CA ARG A 100 -18.27 -8.53 3.71
C ARG A 100 -19.79 -8.40 3.91
N GLY A 101 -20.50 -7.80 2.95
CA GLY A 101 -21.96 -7.63 3.04
C GLY A 101 -22.45 -6.57 4.04
N GLU A 102 -21.54 -5.77 4.60
CA GLU A 102 -21.84 -4.69 5.53
C GLU A 102 -21.61 -3.33 4.85
N VAL A 103 -22.55 -2.92 4.01
CA VAL A 103 -22.56 -1.56 3.47
C VAL A 103 -23.23 -0.66 4.51
N GLU A 104 -22.46 -0.09 5.43
CA GLU A 104 -22.93 1.09 6.16
C GLU A 104 -22.66 2.33 5.29
N GLU A 105 -23.71 3.03 4.90
CA GLU A 105 -23.62 4.39 4.37
C GLU A 105 -23.15 5.32 5.50
N GLY A 106 -21.84 5.53 5.58
CA GLY A 106 -21.23 6.40 6.58
C GLY A 106 -19.88 6.93 6.11
N PRO A 107 -19.26 7.85 6.84
CA PRO A 107 -17.91 8.30 6.52
C PRO A 107 -16.96 7.11 6.56
N PHE A 108 -16.04 7.06 5.61
CA PHE A 108 -15.05 6.00 5.46
C PHE A 108 -14.25 5.80 6.76
N ASP A 109 -14.23 4.58 7.29
CA ASP A 109 -13.48 4.22 8.50
C ASP A 109 -12.15 3.57 8.13
N LEU A 110 -11.07 4.34 8.24
CA LEU A 110 -9.70 3.90 8.00
C LEU A 110 -9.29 2.67 8.84
N GLY A 111 -9.94 2.45 9.98
CA GLY A 111 -9.68 1.29 10.83
C GLY A 111 -10.18 -0.03 10.27
N LYS A 112 -11.09 0.03 9.30
CA LYS A 112 -11.78 -1.15 8.76
C LYS A 112 -11.23 -1.65 7.43
N THR A 113 -10.38 -0.90 6.72
CA THR A 113 -9.79 -1.38 5.46
C THR A 113 -8.71 -2.42 5.69
N THR A 114 -8.74 -3.50 4.91
CA THR A 114 -7.67 -4.51 4.86
C THR A 114 -6.52 -4.11 3.95
N PHE A 115 -6.69 -3.05 3.15
CA PHE A 115 -5.70 -2.48 2.25
C PHE A 115 -5.06 -1.23 2.87
N PRO A 116 -3.90 -1.33 3.55
CA PRO A 116 -3.26 -0.19 4.21
C PRO A 116 -2.94 0.97 3.25
N THR A 117 -2.66 0.66 1.99
CA THR A 117 -2.35 1.64 0.92
C THR A 117 -3.47 2.66 0.70
N VAL A 118 -4.73 2.30 0.98
CA VAL A 118 -5.87 3.22 0.90
C VAL A 118 -5.68 4.44 1.82
N ARG A 119 -5.00 4.26 2.97
CA ARG A 119 -4.70 5.34 3.91
C ARG A 119 -3.87 6.46 3.29
N TYR A 120 -2.93 6.08 2.43
CA TYR A 120 -2.15 7.06 1.68
C TYR A 120 -3.03 7.95 0.80
N TYR A 121 -3.94 7.36 0.02
CA TYR A 121 -4.83 8.13 -0.85
C TYR A 121 -5.75 9.07 -0.08
N LEU A 122 -6.36 8.57 1.00
CA LEU A 122 -7.29 9.36 1.81
C LEU A 122 -6.60 10.48 2.57
N THR A 123 -5.41 10.23 3.13
CA THR A 123 -4.63 11.27 3.79
C THR A 123 -4.18 12.33 2.80
N LEU A 124 -3.72 11.91 1.62
CA LEU A 124 -3.31 12.82 0.56
C LEU A 124 -4.48 13.72 0.12
N GLU A 125 -5.66 13.15 -0.11
CA GLU A 125 -6.88 13.89 -0.45
C GLU A 125 -7.25 14.89 0.63
N GLN A 126 -7.27 14.45 1.90
CA GLN A 126 -7.63 15.30 3.04
C GLN A 126 -6.68 16.48 3.21
N GLU A 127 -5.37 16.24 3.18
CA GLU A 127 -4.35 17.28 3.36
C GLU A 127 -4.38 18.30 2.22
N LEU A 128 -4.47 17.84 0.96
CA LEU A 128 -4.52 18.70 -0.22
C LEU A 128 -5.80 19.57 -0.24
N THR A 129 -6.96 18.94 -0.04
CA THR A 129 -8.25 19.66 -0.05
C THR A 129 -8.36 20.66 1.10
N SER A 130 -7.84 20.30 2.29
CA SER A 130 -7.79 21.22 3.44
C SER A 130 -6.91 22.45 3.17
N ALA A 131 -5.89 22.31 2.34
CA ALA A 131 -5.03 23.40 1.90
C ALA A 131 -5.59 24.18 0.68
N GLY A 132 -6.79 23.84 0.18
CA GLY A 132 -7.41 24.46 -0.98
C GLY A 132 -6.81 24.03 -2.32
N VAL A 133 -6.06 22.92 -2.34
CA VAL A 133 -5.54 22.31 -3.57
C VAL A 133 -6.59 21.39 -4.15
N LYS A 134 -6.87 21.51 -5.45
CA LYS A 134 -7.81 20.63 -6.14
C LYS A 134 -7.22 19.23 -6.23
N TYR A 135 -8.00 18.24 -5.81
CA TYR A 135 -7.63 16.81 -5.83
C TYR A 135 -8.54 16.04 -6.79
N GLU A 136 -7.96 15.15 -7.56
CA GLU A 136 -8.69 14.23 -8.43
C GLU A 136 -8.05 12.85 -8.39
N TYR A 137 -8.86 11.80 -8.23
CA TYR A 137 -8.41 10.41 -8.28
C TYR A 137 -8.80 9.77 -9.60
N VAL A 138 -7.85 9.13 -10.27
CA VAL A 138 -8.02 8.42 -11.55
C VAL A 138 -7.62 6.96 -11.37
N GLU A 139 -8.52 6.06 -11.70
CA GLU A 139 -8.24 4.62 -11.66
C GLU A 139 -7.39 4.19 -12.85
N ALA A 140 -6.31 3.47 -12.56
CA ALA A 140 -5.46 2.85 -13.56
C ALA A 140 -5.79 1.36 -13.81
N GLY A 141 -6.60 0.75 -12.95
CA GLY A 141 -6.82 -0.69 -12.91
C GLY A 141 -5.86 -1.41 -11.96
N GLU A 142 -5.76 -2.72 -12.08
CA GLU A 142 -4.88 -3.55 -11.26
C GLU A 142 -3.40 -3.26 -11.54
N VAL A 143 -2.52 -3.63 -10.59
CA VAL A 143 -1.07 -3.33 -10.64
C VAL A 143 -0.41 -3.75 -11.97
N MET A 144 -0.87 -4.84 -12.58
CA MET A 144 -0.34 -5.35 -13.86
C MET A 144 -1.12 -4.88 -15.09
N ASP A 145 -2.14 -4.03 -14.93
CA ASP A 145 -2.85 -3.42 -16.07
C ASP A 145 -2.07 -2.23 -16.64
N PHE A 146 -0.96 -2.50 -17.32
CA PHE A 146 -0.15 -1.45 -17.94
C PHE A 146 -0.95 -0.62 -18.97
N ALA A 147 -1.93 -1.20 -19.62
CA ALA A 147 -2.80 -0.47 -20.54
C ALA A 147 -3.70 0.51 -19.79
N GLY A 148 -4.18 0.13 -18.60
CA GLY A 148 -4.91 1.00 -17.68
C GLY A 148 -4.05 2.18 -17.22
N PHE A 149 -2.83 1.91 -16.78
CA PHE A 149 -1.88 2.97 -16.42
C PHE A 149 -1.62 3.94 -17.58
N HIS A 150 -1.40 3.45 -18.79
CA HIS A 150 -1.22 4.30 -19.97
C HIS A 150 -2.43 5.20 -20.23
N ARG A 151 -3.66 4.64 -20.15
CA ARG A 151 -4.88 5.45 -20.34
C ARG A 151 -5.03 6.51 -19.24
N ALA A 152 -4.80 6.13 -17.97
CA ALA A 152 -4.91 7.05 -16.84
C ALA A 152 -3.88 8.19 -16.92
N VAL A 153 -2.64 7.88 -17.25
CA VAL A 153 -1.57 8.86 -17.48
C VAL A 153 -1.92 9.79 -18.63
N SER A 154 -2.33 9.25 -19.78
CA SER A 154 -2.71 10.06 -20.93
C SER A 154 -3.82 11.05 -20.58
N ASN A 155 -4.87 10.57 -19.90
CA ASN A 155 -5.97 11.41 -19.44
C ASN A 155 -5.51 12.51 -18.45
N ALA A 156 -4.61 12.18 -17.52
CA ALA A 156 -4.07 13.16 -16.57
C ALA A 156 -3.26 14.26 -17.30
N LEU A 157 -2.44 13.86 -18.29
CA LEU A 157 -1.62 14.79 -19.06
C LEU A 157 -2.44 15.68 -19.99
N ASP A 158 -3.57 15.21 -20.52
CA ASP A 158 -4.50 16.05 -21.29
C ASP A 158 -5.02 17.20 -20.42
N LYS A 159 -5.22 16.96 -19.11
CA LYS A 159 -5.70 17.96 -18.15
C LYS A 159 -4.65 19.00 -17.75
N VAL A 160 -3.36 18.78 -18.02
CA VAL A 160 -2.31 19.78 -17.76
C VAL A 160 -2.64 21.06 -18.52
N THR A 161 -2.97 20.95 -19.80
CA THR A 161 -3.28 22.11 -20.64
C THR A 161 -4.73 22.59 -20.48
N ILE A 162 -5.68 21.68 -20.24
CA ILE A 162 -7.12 22.01 -20.27
C ILE A 162 -7.60 22.51 -18.91
N ASP A 163 -7.20 21.85 -17.83
CA ASP A 163 -7.73 22.04 -16.48
C ASP A 163 -6.69 22.58 -15.49
N GLY A 164 -5.45 22.81 -15.94
CA GLY A 164 -4.37 23.33 -15.11
C GLY A 164 -3.87 22.33 -14.07
N VAL A 165 -3.85 21.03 -14.40
CA VAL A 165 -3.16 20.02 -13.57
C VAL A 165 -1.67 20.34 -13.56
N ASP A 166 -1.09 20.51 -12.38
CA ASP A 166 0.31 20.86 -12.18
C ASP A 166 1.10 19.87 -11.32
N ALA A 167 0.42 18.80 -10.86
CA ALA A 167 1.10 17.66 -10.23
C ALA A 167 0.36 16.34 -10.49
N VAL A 168 1.13 15.26 -10.68
CA VAL A 168 0.66 13.88 -10.75
C VAL A 168 1.38 13.04 -9.71
N VAL A 169 0.61 12.23 -8.98
CA VAL A 169 1.13 11.27 -8.00
C VAL A 169 0.67 9.87 -8.41
N SER A 170 1.58 8.91 -8.43
CA SER A 170 1.24 7.52 -8.76
C SER A 170 2.26 6.55 -8.15
N SER A 171 2.01 5.23 -8.27
CA SER A 171 3.05 4.23 -8.04
C SER A 171 4.27 4.49 -8.93
N ASP A 172 5.41 3.90 -8.60
CA ASP A 172 6.64 4.06 -9.39
C ASP A 172 6.43 3.76 -10.88
N ILE A 173 5.61 2.75 -11.21
CA ILE A 173 5.26 2.38 -12.59
C ILE A 173 4.49 3.51 -13.27
N GLY A 174 3.42 3.98 -12.63
CA GLY A 174 2.59 5.05 -13.19
C GLY A 174 3.35 6.36 -13.32
N ALA A 175 4.16 6.72 -12.33
CA ALA A 175 5.03 7.90 -12.36
C ALA A 175 6.07 7.81 -13.49
N SER A 176 6.67 6.63 -13.71
CA SER A 176 7.61 6.40 -14.82
C SER A 176 6.95 6.57 -16.20
N PHE A 177 5.73 6.05 -16.36
CA PHE A 177 4.95 6.27 -17.57
C PHE A 177 4.60 7.75 -17.76
N CYS A 178 4.26 8.45 -16.66
CA CYS A 178 3.95 9.87 -16.68
C CYS A 178 5.14 10.71 -17.15
N VAL A 179 6.36 10.47 -16.62
CA VAL A 179 7.57 11.15 -17.06
C VAL A 179 7.80 10.94 -18.57
N ARG A 180 7.78 9.68 -19.01
CA ARG A 180 8.03 9.36 -20.42
C ARG A 180 7.03 10.04 -21.35
N GLU A 181 5.77 10.01 -21.02
CA GLU A 181 4.71 10.59 -21.85
C GLU A 181 4.71 12.11 -21.78
N ALA A 182 4.94 12.72 -20.61
CA ALA A 182 5.07 14.16 -20.47
C ALA A 182 6.22 14.72 -21.33
N LEU A 183 7.40 14.08 -21.27
CA LEU A 183 8.54 14.44 -22.12
C LEU A 183 8.22 14.30 -23.61
N SER A 184 7.51 13.24 -24.02
CA SER A 184 7.11 13.05 -25.42
C SER A 184 6.13 14.12 -25.93
N ARG A 185 5.35 14.71 -25.03
CA ARG A 185 4.40 15.80 -25.31
C ARG A 185 5.04 17.18 -25.20
N GLY A 186 6.30 17.27 -24.77
CA GLY A 186 7.00 18.55 -24.57
C GLY A 186 6.57 19.30 -23.32
N ILE A 187 5.94 18.62 -22.35
CA ILE A 187 5.57 19.20 -21.05
C ILE A 187 6.83 19.31 -20.19
N SER A 188 7.10 20.49 -19.67
CA SER A 188 8.27 20.76 -18.83
C SER A 188 8.11 20.19 -17.43
N ILE A 189 9.05 19.35 -17.03
CA ILE A 189 9.14 18.77 -15.69
C ILE A 189 10.37 19.38 -15.00
N PRO A 190 10.28 19.96 -13.80
CA PRO A 190 9.08 20.09 -12.95
C PRO A 190 8.27 21.38 -13.11
N ASP A 191 8.63 22.25 -14.08
CA ASP A 191 8.13 23.63 -14.14
C ASP A 191 6.62 23.70 -14.43
N GLU A 192 6.14 22.93 -15.43
CA GLU A 192 4.72 22.85 -15.77
C GLU A 192 4.03 21.72 -15.03
N LEU A 193 4.72 20.58 -14.80
CA LEU A 193 4.17 19.40 -14.17
C LEU A 193 5.15 18.80 -13.18
N GLN A 194 4.74 18.69 -11.92
CA GLN A 194 5.44 17.92 -10.92
C GLN A 194 4.98 16.46 -10.95
N ILE A 195 5.90 15.51 -10.80
CA ILE A 195 5.58 14.08 -10.77
C ILE A 195 6.20 13.46 -9.52
N VAL A 196 5.36 12.76 -8.75
CA VAL A 196 5.77 12.09 -7.52
C VAL A 196 5.48 10.61 -7.61
N ALA A 197 6.47 9.79 -7.29
CA ALA A 197 6.35 8.35 -7.18
C ALA A 197 6.00 7.91 -5.75
N TYR A 198 5.30 6.80 -5.63
CA TYR A 198 5.00 6.13 -4.38
C TYR A 198 5.55 4.71 -4.45
N ASP A 199 6.30 4.30 -3.44
CA ASP A 199 7.02 3.07 -3.12
C ASP A 199 8.54 3.24 -3.11
N GLY A 200 9.14 3.99 -4.04
CA GLY A 200 10.57 4.29 -4.06
C GLY A 200 11.44 3.10 -4.43
N THR A 201 10.98 2.26 -5.36
CA THR A 201 11.76 1.13 -5.89
C THR A 201 12.82 1.61 -6.88
N TYR A 202 13.61 0.66 -7.41
CA TYR A 202 14.62 0.95 -8.45
C TYR A 202 14.05 1.59 -9.72
N LEU A 203 12.73 1.50 -9.95
CA LEU A 203 12.05 2.11 -11.09
C LEU A 203 12.16 3.64 -11.08
N THR A 204 12.34 4.25 -9.90
CA THR A 204 12.47 5.70 -9.76
C THR A 204 13.72 6.26 -10.46
N ASP A 205 14.74 5.44 -10.66
CA ASP A 205 15.97 5.81 -11.38
C ASP A 205 15.94 5.46 -12.87
N LEU A 206 14.91 4.73 -13.34
CA LEU A 206 14.83 4.24 -14.73
C LEU A 206 13.87 5.03 -15.62
N ALA A 207 13.19 6.04 -15.09
CA ALA A 207 12.15 6.79 -15.81
C ALA A 207 12.68 7.81 -16.84
N GLY A 208 14.00 7.95 -17.00
CA GLY A 208 14.64 8.98 -17.84
C GLY A 208 14.95 10.27 -17.07
N MET A 209 14.35 10.46 -15.92
CA MET A 209 14.69 11.46 -14.88
C MET A 209 14.64 10.73 -13.53
N LYS A 210 15.38 11.22 -12.55
CA LYS A 210 15.25 10.71 -11.18
C LYS A 210 13.92 11.19 -10.59
N LEU A 211 13.02 10.26 -10.30
CA LEU A 211 11.74 10.59 -9.69
C LEU A 211 11.91 11.03 -8.22
N THR A 212 11.21 12.10 -7.84
CA THR A 212 10.93 12.35 -6.43
C THR A 212 9.95 11.29 -5.94
N ALA A 213 10.28 10.61 -4.84
CA ALA A 213 9.48 9.50 -4.34
C ALA A 213 9.26 9.57 -2.83
N VAL A 214 8.14 9.04 -2.36
CA VAL A 214 7.99 8.61 -0.98
C VAL A 214 8.27 7.11 -0.94
N ALA A 215 9.41 6.78 -0.32
CA ALA A 215 9.98 5.45 -0.34
C ALA A 215 9.61 4.64 0.89
N GLN A 216 9.28 3.37 0.68
CA GLN A 216 9.14 2.36 1.72
C GLN A 216 10.52 1.84 2.14
N ASP A 217 10.70 1.55 3.42
CA ASP A 217 11.90 0.85 3.92
C ASP A 217 11.68 -0.66 3.85
N PHE A 218 11.83 -1.22 2.66
CA PHE A 218 11.65 -2.67 2.42
C PHE A 218 12.58 -3.52 3.27
N ALA A 219 13.77 -3.03 3.62
CA ALA A 219 14.72 -3.76 4.47
C ALA A 219 14.21 -3.84 5.91
N ALA A 220 13.75 -2.71 6.48
CA ALA A 220 13.18 -2.68 7.82
C ALA A 220 11.88 -3.49 7.89
N ILE A 221 11.04 -3.41 6.87
CA ILE A 221 9.80 -4.23 6.79
C ILE A 221 10.17 -5.71 6.77
N ALA A 222 11.07 -6.15 5.89
CA ALA A 222 11.47 -7.55 5.77
C ALA A 222 12.08 -8.08 7.08
N GLN A 223 12.94 -7.29 7.75
CA GLN A 223 13.50 -7.66 9.04
C GLN A 223 12.41 -7.80 10.10
N SER A 224 11.50 -6.84 10.19
CA SER A 224 10.41 -6.86 11.16
C SER A 224 9.48 -8.06 10.94
N VAL A 225 9.12 -8.36 9.68
CA VAL A 225 8.31 -9.53 9.33
C VAL A 225 9.00 -10.83 9.74
N ALA A 226 10.31 -10.96 9.45
CA ALA A 226 11.10 -12.14 9.82
C ALA A 226 11.16 -12.33 11.34
N ASP A 227 11.41 -11.27 12.09
CA ASP A 227 11.48 -11.33 13.55
C ASP A 227 10.12 -11.73 14.15
N HIS A 228 9.03 -11.21 13.60
CA HIS A 228 7.68 -11.49 14.08
C HIS A 228 7.25 -12.93 13.82
N ILE A 229 7.51 -13.47 12.63
CA ILE A 229 7.14 -14.86 12.34
C ILE A 229 7.97 -15.85 13.16
N VAL A 230 9.27 -15.61 13.33
CA VAL A 230 10.14 -16.44 14.18
C VAL A 230 9.66 -16.41 15.64
N GLN A 231 9.30 -15.22 16.15
CA GLN A 231 8.77 -15.11 17.52
C GLN A 231 7.41 -15.79 17.67
N ALA A 232 6.53 -15.69 16.68
CA ALA A 232 5.22 -16.35 16.70
C ALA A 232 5.37 -17.88 16.75
N ILE A 233 6.29 -18.45 15.96
CA ILE A 233 6.61 -19.88 15.96
C ILE A 233 7.17 -20.31 17.33
N ALA A 234 8.13 -19.57 17.87
CA ALA A 234 8.71 -19.88 19.18
C ALA A 234 7.67 -19.80 20.31
N ASN A 235 6.75 -18.84 20.26
CA ASN A 235 5.67 -18.72 21.24
C ASN A 235 4.71 -19.91 21.17
N GLU A 236 4.39 -20.42 20.00
CA GLU A 236 3.56 -21.61 19.84
C GLU A 236 4.25 -22.85 20.44
N GLU A 237 5.55 -23.08 20.17
CA GLU A 237 6.31 -24.17 20.74
C GLU A 237 6.35 -24.12 22.27
N VAL A 238 6.56 -22.92 22.84
CA VAL A 238 6.54 -22.71 24.30
C VAL A 238 5.15 -22.96 24.87
N ALA A 239 4.09 -22.52 24.21
CA ALA A 239 2.72 -22.76 24.61
C ALA A 239 2.38 -24.27 24.60
N ALA A 240 2.80 -24.99 23.56
CA ALA A 240 2.63 -26.43 23.44
C ALA A 240 3.41 -27.20 24.55
N ALA A 241 4.65 -26.79 24.83
CA ALA A 241 5.48 -27.41 25.88
C ALA A 241 4.97 -27.10 27.31
N ASN A 242 4.31 -25.94 27.51
CA ASN A 242 3.83 -25.47 28.80
C ASN A 242 2.32 -25.58 28.97
N ALA A 243 1.63 -26.44 28.22
CA ALA A 243 0.19 -26.64 28.34
C ALA A 243 -0.29 -26.90 29.79
N SER A 244 0.65 -27.20 30.71
CA SER A 244 0.43 -27.37 32.15
C SER A 244 0.91 -26.21 33.05
N ARG A 245 1.53 -25.17 32.50
CA ARG A 245 2.10 -24.04 33.27
C ARG A 245 1.58 -22.69 32.78
N LYS A 246 1.13 -21.84 33.74
CA LYS A 246 0.61 -20.49 33.52
C LYS A 246 1.70 -19.46 33.12
N ASN A 247 2.54 -19.74 32.15
CA ASN A 247 3.40 -18.70 31.55
C ASN A 247 2.78 -18.29 30.23
N VAL A 248 2.01 -17.21 30.26
CA VAL A 248 1.48 -16.56 29.06
C VAL A 248 2.63 -15.81 28.40
N PRO A 249 2.99 -16.11 27.15
CA PRO A 249 3.95 -15.30 26.38
C PRO A 249 3.49 -13.82 26.37
N LYS A 250 4.45 -12.89 26.35
CA LYS A 250 4.11 -11.45 26.19
C LYS A 250 3.30 -11.29 24.89
N PRO A 251 2.19 -10.53 24.97
CA PRO A 251 1.47 -10.20 23.74
C PRO A 251 2.41 -9.45 22.80
N PHE A 252 2.44 -9.88 21.56
CA PHE A 252 3.17 -9.23 20.47
C PHE A 252 2.47 -7.91 20.13
N GLU A 253 3.21 -6.88 19.69
CA GLU A 253 2.58 -5.67 19.18
C GLU A 253 1.78 -6.03 17.93
N PRO A 254 0.46 -5.82 17.91
CA PRO A 254 -0.39 -6.34 16.84
C PRO A 254 -0.10 -5.70 15.48
N ASN A 255 0.34 -4.44 15.46
CA ASN A 255 0.61 -3.69 14.23
C ASN A 255 1.91 -2.91 14.36
N VAL A 256 2.81 -3.10 13.38
CA VAL A 256 4.07 -2.36 13.26
C VAL A 256 4.02 -1.53 11.98
N LEU A 257 4.11 -0.21 12.13
CA LEU A 257 4.18 0.73 11.03
C LEU A 257 5.62 1.22 10.86
N ILE A 258 6.21 0.91 9.71
CA ILE A 258 7.57 1.34 9.36
C ILE A 258 7.49 2.72 8.69
N PRO A 259 8.22 3.72 9.20
CA PRO A 259 8.19 5.05 8.62
C PRO A 259 8.64 5.07 7.16
N MET A 260 7.98 5.91 6.36
CA MET A 260 8.36 6.19 4.99
C MET A 260 9.27 7.41 4.90
N THR A 261 10.04 7.52 3.82
CA THR A 261 11.00 8.61 3.61
C THR A 261 10.77 9.32 2.29
N LEU A 262 10.73 10.66 2.32
CA LEU A 262 10.75 11.46 1.10
C LEU A 262 12.16 11.48 0.52
N VAL A 263 12.31 10.97 -0.69
CA VAL A 263 13.56 10.92 -1.46
C VAL A 263 13.46 11.96 -2.58
N PRO A 264 14.24 13.05 -2.53
CA PRO A 264 14.23 14.05 -3.59
C PRO A 264 14.77 13.51 -4.91
N GLY A 265 14.13 13.93 -6.00
CA GLY A 265 14.54 13.70 -7.38
C GLY A 265 14.47 15.00 -8.20
N ASP A 266 14.42 14.84 -9.51
CA ASP A 266 14.41 15.96 -10.47
C ASP A 266 12.99 16.33 -10.94
N THR A 267 11.97 15.63 -10.46
CA THR A 267 10.59 15.73 -10.96
C THR A 267 9.67 16.60 -10.11
N THR A 268 10.20 17.26 -9.09
CA THR A 268 9.46 18.24 -8.26
C THR A 268 10.30 19.50 -8.05
N ARG A 269 9.62 20.62 -7.73
CA ARG A 269 10.26 21.92 -7.45
C ARG A 269 10.95 21.93 -6.10
#